data_261abf861164ed5d6e5fe7368f23f76c
#
_entry.id   261abf861164ed5d6e5fe7368f23f76c
#
_cell.length_a   1.000
_cell.length_b   1.000
_cell.length_c   1.000
_cell.angle_alpha   90.00
_cell.angle_beta   90.00
_cell.angle_gamma   90.00
#
_symmetry.space_group_name_H-M   'P 1'
#
loop_
_entity.id
_entity.type
_entity.pdbx_description
1 polymer ?
#
loop_
_entity_poly.entity_id
_entity_poly.type
_entity_poly.pdbx_seq_one_letter_code
_entity_poly.pdbx_strand_id
1 'polypeptide(L)'
;MFYLVFSGGVGNTGPLWIYIVAPVSVFIHGLKRGLIDIAVFITVISCIMFIPDELIVHAQYSTEFKLRLLYSFLTVTFLSSLYEYSRGQSFKHILELSKKYQQLAHFDPLTQLSNRRDALRILKREQARIARSNESLSIIICDIDHFKKVNDRYGHNAGDAVLRELAKLFTDSIREQDCVARWGGEEFLFILPQTLAVNANIIAEKIQNQLKHYVISYEDKSIKVTVSMGISQFTAEQSIDEVINRADKFLYQAKDSGRNQIFPKFENIT
;
A
#
# COMPACT_ATOMS: atom_id res chain seq x y z
N MET A 1 18.40 41.09 8.67
CA MET A 1 17.91 41.68 7.40
C MET A 1 17.59 43.16 7.52
N PHE A 2 16.72 43.60 8.40
CA PHE A 2 16.33 45.02 8.56
C PHE A 2 17.52 45.92 8.81
N TYR A 3 18.48 45.53 9.65
CA TYR A 3 19.70 46.29 9.90
C TYR A 3 20.54 46.53 8.63
N LEU A 4 20.65 45.51 7.73
CA LEU A 4 21.38 45.63 6.48
C LEU A 4 20.72 46.61 5.48
N VAL A 5 19.38 46.66 5.48
CA VAL A 5 18.62 47.65 4.69
C VAL A 5 18.81 49.06 5.28
N PHE A 6 18.78 49.17 6.60
CA PHE A 6 18.95 50.46 7.33
C PHE A 6 20.35 51.04 7.17
N SER A 7 21.39 50.20 7.35
CA SER A 7 22.81 50.66 7.32
C SER A 7 23.40 50.70 5.91
N GLY A 8 22.77 50.08 4.92
CA GLY A 8 23.28 49.92 3.57
C GLY A 8 24.31 48.78 3.42
N GLY A 9 24.97 48.38 4.48
CA GLY A 9 26.09 47.44 4.43
C GLY A 9 27.29 47.98 3.64
N VAL A 10 28.17 47.08 3.20
CA VAL A 10 29.32 47.44 2.41
C VAL A 10 28.88 47.84 0.99
N GLY A 11 29.21 49.06 0.57
CA GLY A 11 28.88 49.56 -0.78
C GLY A 11 27.38 49.62 -1.12
N ASN A 12 26.53 49.81 -0.11
CA ASN A 12 25.06 49.84 -0.25
C ASN A 12 24.46 48.54 -0.80
N THR A 13 25.11 47.37 -0.67
CA THR A 13 24.63 46.06 -1.13
C THR A 13 23.78 45.31 -0.09
N GLY A 14 23.66 45.84 1.12
CA GLY A 14 22.91 45.24 2.22
C GLY A 14 21.48 44.81 1.83
N PRO A 15 20.70 45.63 1.08
CA PRO A 15 19.38 45.27 0.65
C PRO A 15 19.27 44.01 -0.22
N LEU A 16 20.33 43.61 -0.92
CA LEU A 16 20.32 42.44 -1.80
C LEU A 16 20.11 41.12 -1.03
N TRP A 17 20.40 41.10 0.26
CA TRP A 17 20.17 39.91 1.09
C TRP A 17 18.69 39.55 1.30
N ILE A 18 17.75 40.47 0.97
CA ILE A 18 16.31 40.18 1.09
C ILE A 18 15.87 39.03 0.18
N TYR A 19 16.59 38.78 -0.94
CA TYR A 19 16.25 37.72 -1.87
C TYR A 19 16.24 36.31 -1.26
N ILE A 20 16.99 36.10 -0.17
CA ILE A 20 17.02 34.82 0.54
C ILE A 20 15.70 34.57 1.29
N VAL A 21 14.99 35.62 1.69
CA VAL A 21 13.77 35.49 2.53
C VAL A 21 12.67 34.72 1.83
N ALA A 22 12.42 34.99 0.55
CA ALA A 22 11.35 34.36 -0.19
C ALA A 22 11.52 32.83 -0.31
N PRO A 23 12.64 32.30 -0.85
CA PRO A 23 12.81 30.85 -0.95
C PRO A 23 12.89 30.16 0.41
N VAL A 24 13.52 30.77 1.41
CA VAL A 24 13.65 30.20 2.75
C VAL A 24 12.28 30.13 3.45
N SER A 25 11.50 31.20 3.41
CA SER A 25 10.19 31.23 4.06
C SER A 25 9.23 30.21 3.44
N VAL A 26 9.15 30.13 2.11
CA VAL A 26 8.30 29.16 1.42
C VAL A 26 8.78 27.72 1.65
N PHE A 27 10.09 27.51 1.71
CA PHE A 27 10.66 26.17 1.98
C PHE A 27 10.35 25.67 3.39
N ILE A 28 10.50 26.53 4.42
CA ILE A 28 10.32 26.13 5.83
C ILE A 28 8.84 26.04 6.20
N HIS A 29 8.03 27.05 5.85
CA HIS A 29 6.65 27.18 6.31
C HIS A 29 5.62 26.66 5.29
N GLY A 30 6.08 26.25 4.09
CA GLY A 30 5.23 25.87 2.97
C GLY A 30 4.57 27.07 2.29
N LEU A 31 3.90 26.81 1.16
CA LEU A 31 3.42 27.85 0.27
C LEU A 31 2.48 28.87 0.96
N LYS A 32 1.44 28.41 1.68
CA LYS A 32 0.42 29.31 2.26
C LYS A 32 0.99 30.23 3.34
N ARG A 33 1.67 29.66 4.35
CA ARG A 33 2.26 30.43 5.46
C ARG A 33 3.44 31.25 4.99
N GLY A 34 4.30 30.67 4.15
CA GLY A 34 5.46 31.37 3.58
C GLY A 34 5.07 32.62 2.79
N LEU A 35 3.98 32.59 2.01
CA LEU A 35 3.47 33.78 1.32
C LEU A 35 2.97 34.88 2.28
N ILE A 36 2.36 34.49 3.39
CA ILE A 36 1.94 35.46 4.43
C ILE A 36 3.19 36.14 5.05
N ASP A 37 4.19 35.35 5.42
CA ASP A 37 5.43 35.86 6.00
C ASP A 37 6.14 36.81 5.04
N ILE A 38 6.20 36.44 3.74
CA ILE A 38 6.76 37.29 2.68
C ILE A 38 5.97 38.58 2.50
N ALA A 39 4.64 38.54 2.53
CA ALA A 39 3.80 39.70 2.39
C ALA A 39 4.00 40.67 3.56
N VAL A 40 4.11 40.20 4.78
CA VAL A 40 4.45 41.00 5.95
C VAL A 40 5.85 41.58 5.81
N PHE A 41 6.83 40.75 5.44
CA PHE A 41 8.22 41.18 5.29
C PHE A 41 8.37 42.29 4.23
N ILE A 42 7.79 42.11 3.03
CA ILE A 42 7.91 43.11 1.95
C ILE A 42 7.18 44.41 2.31
N THR A 43 6.07 44.33 3.04
CA THR A 43 5.36 45.54 3.52
C THR A 43 6.25 46.35 4.46
N VAL A 44 6.89 45.69 5.44
CA VAL A 44 7.78 46.33 6.37
C VAL A 44 9.00 46.92 5.68
N ILE A 45 9.64 46.19 4.77
CA ILE A 45 10.79 46.68 3.99
C ILE A 45 10.39 47.88 3.11
N SER A 46 9.24 47.80 2.45
CA SER A 46 8.77 48.91 1.62
C SER A 46 8.52 50.17 2.46
N CYS A 47 7.89 50.04 3.63
CA CYS A 47 7.72 51.16 4.57
C CYS A 47 9.06 51.76 4.95
N ILE A 48 10.06 50.96 5.34
CA ILE A 48 11.39 51.45 5.71
C ILE A 48 12.09 52.20 4.56
N MET A 49 11.99 51.66 3.32
CA MET A 49 12.70 52.23 2.17
C MET A 49 12.05 53.49 1.59
N PHE A 50 10.74 53.67 1.75
CA PHE A 50 10.02 54.83 1.18
C PHE A 50 9.65 55.91 2.19
N ILE A 51 9.94 55.72 3.49
CA ILE A 51 9.88 56.81 4.48
C ILE A 51 11.00 57.82 4.16
N PRO A 52 10.75 59.16 4.32
CA PRO A 52 11.77 60.17 4.03
C PRO A 52 13.10 59.89 4.74
N ASP A 53 14.17 59.94 3.97
CA ASP A 53 15.55 59.48 4.36
C ASP A 53 16.12 60.16 5.62
N GLU A 54 15.61 61.32 6.00
CA GLU A 54 16.09 62.08 7.17
C GLU A 54 15.67 61.51 8.53
N LEU A 55 14.68 60.61 8.54
CA LEU A 55 14.07 60.11 9.78
C LEU A 55 14.53 58.71 10.23
N ILE A 56 14.84 57.80 9.30
CA ILE A 56 15.03 56.38 9.64
C ILE A 56 16.26 55.73 8.96
N VAL A 57 16.57 56.03 7.70
CA VAL A 57 17.59 55.30 6.93
C VAL A 57 18.88 56.12 6.80
N HIS A 58 20.02 55.52 7.20
CA HIS A 58 21.33 56.19 7.08
C HIS A 58 21.93 56.05 5.68
N ALA A 59 21.45 55.06 4.88
CA ALA A 59 21.91 54.83 3.50
C ALA A 59 21.00 55.53 2.51
N GLN A 60 21.56 56.27 1.56
CA GLN A 60 20.77 56.92 0.49
C GLN A 60 20.63 55.97 -0.68
N TYR A 61 19.36 55.58 -0.99
CA TYR A 61 19.02 54.78 -2.15
C TYR A 61 18.22 55.60 -3.16
N SER A 62 18.59 55.50 -4.44
CA SER A 62 17.82 56.13 -5.49
C SER A 62 16.44 55.46 -5.62
N THR A 63 15.43 56.23 -6.02
CA THR A 63 14.08 55.69 -6.25
C THR A 63 14.07 54.54 -7.27
N GLU A 64 14.90 54.61 -8.29
CA GLU A 64 15.08 53.54 -9.28
C GLU A 64 15.61 52.24 -8.64
N PHE A 65 16.58 52.34 -7.73
CA PHE A 65 17.11 51.19 -7.01
C PHE A 65 16.02 50.53 -6.14
N LYS A 66 15.27 51.36 -5.37
CA LYS A 66 14.17 50.88 -4.52
C LYS A 66 13.13 50.11 -5.32
N LEU A 67 12.69 50.65 -6.47
CA LEU A 67 11.72 49.99 -7.36
C LEU A 67 12.27 48.71 -7.99
N ARG A 68 13.51 48.75 -8.51
CA ARG A 68 14.12 47.53 -9.11
C ARG A 68 14.29 46.43 -8.07
N LEU A 69 14.63 46.74 -6.85
CA LEU A 69 14.76 45.79 -5.74
C LEU A 69 13.42 45.12 -5.45
N LEU A 70 12.31 45.88 -5.38
CA LEU A 70 10.96 45.35 -5.16
C LEU A 70 10.51 44.45 -6.31
N TYR A 71 10.67 44.89 -7.56
CA TYR A 71 10.26 44.06 -8.73
C TYR A 71 11.03 42.74 -8.79
N SER A 72 12.34 42.77 -8.58
CA SER A 72 13.17 41.57 -8.59
C SER A 72 12.86 40.66 -7.40
N PHE A 73 12.57 41.22 -6.21
CA PHE A 73 12.11 40.43 -5.07
C PHE A 73 10.75 39.72 -5.35
N LEU A 74 9.79 40.42 -5.94
CA LEU A 74 8.50 39.82 -6.37
C LEU A 74 8.71 38.73 -7.39
N THR A 75 9.64 38.91 -8.35
CA THR A 75 9.98 37.86 -9.32
C THR A 75 10.57 36.63 -8.65
N VAL A 76 11.48 36.77 -7.71
CA VAL A 76 12.06 35.66 -6.94
C VAL A 76 10.99 34.99 -6.09
N THR A 77 10.06 35.75 -5.48
CA THR A 77 8.94 35.24 -4.73
C THR A 77 8.02 34.39 -5.60
N PHE A 78 7.69 34.89 -6.79
CA PHE A 78 6.86 34.16 -7.76
C PHE A 78 7.52 32.84 -8.18
N LEU A 79 8.80 32.88 -8.57
CA LEU A 79 9.53 31.67 -8.98
C LEU A 79 9.65 30.65 -7.83
N SER A 80 9.95 31.13 -6.61
CA SER A 80 10.04 30.27 -5.42
C SER A 80 8.69 29.61 -5.10
N SER A 81 7.60 30.39 -5.24
CA SER A 81 6.24 29.91 -5.02
C SER A 81 5.82 28.87 -6.05
N LEU A 82 6.14 29.12 -7.33
CA LEU A 82 5.87 28.18 -8.43
C LEU A 82 6.66 26.88 -8.25
N TYR A 83 7.92 26.98 -7.87
CA TYR A 83 8.76 25.81 -7.57
C TYR A 83 8.16 24.97 -6.41
N GLU A 84 7.81 25.62 -5.30
CA GLU A 84 7.24 24.90 -4.14
C GLU A 84 5.88 24.25 -4.47
N TYR A 85 5.04 24.94 -5.24
CA TYR A 85 3.79 24.38 -5.72
C TYR A 85 4.02 23.12 -6.57
N SER A 86 4.94 23.20 -7.53
CA SER A 86 5.29 22.07 -8.41
C SER A 86 5.90 20.91 -7.62
N ARG A 87 6.80 21.20 -6.68
CA ARG A 87 7.41 20.23 -5.77
C ARG A 87 6.35 19.49 -4.95
N GLY A 88 5.38 20.22 -4.40
CA GLY A 88 4.29 19.65 -3.63
C GLY A 88 3.40 18.71 -4.43
N GLN A 89 3.12 19.04 -5.68
CA GLN A 89 2.35 18.18 -6.59
C GLN A 89 3.13 16.90 -6.95
N SER A 90 4.40 17.04 -7.31
CA SER A 90 5.26 15.90 -7.64
C SER A 90 5.40 14.93 -6.46
N PHE A 91 5.57 15.45 -5.24
CA PHE A 91 5.66 14.62 -4.04
C PHE A 91 4.39 13.83 -3.76
N LYS A 92 3.20 14.45 -3.91
CA LYS A 92 1.91 13.75 -3.79
C LYS A 92 1.79 12.62 -4.81
N HIS A 93 2.14 12.89 -6.05
CA HIS A 93 2.08 11.90 -7.13
C HIS A 93 3.03 10.71 -6.85
N ILE A 94 4.24 10.96 -6.37
CA ILE A 94 5.19 9.91 -5.98
C ILE A 94 4.62 9.05 -4.84
N LEU A 95 3.98 9.65 -3.83
CA LEU A 95 3.34 8.92 -2.73
C LEU A 95 2.18 8.05 -3.21
N GLU A 96 1.36 8.55 -4.11
CA GLU A 96 0.25 7.78 -4.71
C GLU A 96 0.76 6.59 -5.53
N LEU A 97 1.78 6.82 -6.36
CA LEU A 97 2.44 5.75 -7.11
C LEU A 97 3.05 4.71 -6.17
N SER A 98 3.76 5.14 -5.13
CA SER A 98 4.37 4.24 -4.14
C SER A 98 3.31 3.36 -3.45
N LYS A 99 2.19 3.93 -3.02
CA LYS A 99 1.07 3.18 -2.44
C LYS A 99 0.50 2.17 -3.43
N LYS A 100 0.30 2.58 -4.68
CA LYS A 100 -0.22 1.70 -5.74
C LYS A 100 0.75 0.54 -6.02
N TYR A 101 2.06 0.80 -6.10
CA TYR A 101 3.08 -0.24 -6.26
C TYR A 101 3.11 -1.20 -5.05
N GLN A 102 2.97 -0.70 -3.83
CA GLN A 102 2.87 -1.54 -2.64
C GLN A 102 1.64 -2.46 -2.69
N GLN A 103 0.48 -1.92 -3.05
CA GLN A 103 -0.73 -2.73 -3.20
C GLN A 103 -0.55 -3.84 -4.25
N LEU A 104 -0.06 -3.49 -5.45
CA LEU A 104 0.21 -4.47 -6.51
C LEU A 104 1.30 -5.50 -6.13
N ALA A 105 2.22 -5.13 -5.25
CA ALA A 105 3.28 -6.02 -4.78
C ALA A 105 2.79 -7.07 -3.79
N HIS A 106 1.70 -6.81 -3.04
CA HIS A 106 1.23 -7.66 -1.95
C HIS A 106 -0.13 -8.31 -2.19
N PHE A 107 -1.03 -7.65 -2.93
CA PHE A 107 -2.41 -8.12 -3.10
C PHE A 107 -2.71 -8.53 -4.55
N ASP A 108 -3.61 -9.48 -4.69
CA ASP A 108 -4.22 -9.82 -5.97
C ASP A 108 -5.28 -8.77 -6.33
N PRO A 109 -5.23 -8.17 -7.54
CA PRO A 109 -6.13 -7.08 -7.91
C PRO A 109 -7.60 -7.50 -8.04
N LEU A 110 -7.89 -8.78 -8.33
CA LEU A 110 -9.25 -9.29 -8.49
C LEU A 110 -9.91 -9.58 -7.16
N THR A 111 -9.22 -10.32 -6.29
CA THR A 111 -9.75 -10.86 -5.04
C THR A 111 -9.42 -10.02 -3.82
N GLN A 112 -8.47 -9.09 -3.93
CA GLN A 112 -7.90 -8.30 -2.83
C GLN A 112 -7.25 -9.15 -1.71
N LEU A 113 -7.09 -10.44 -1.92
CA LEU A 113 -6.31 -11.31 -1.04
C LEU A 113 -4.82 -11.08 -1.23
N SER A 114 -4.00 -11.55 -0.30
CA SER A 114 -2.56 -11.66 -0.53
C SER A 114 -2.27 -12.39 -1.85
N ASN A 115 -1.33 -11.89 -2.63
CA ASN A 115 -0.88 -12.58 -3.83
C ASN A 115 0.19 -13.65 -3.48
N ARG A 116 0.56 -14.47 -4.44
CA ARG A 116 1.56 -15.53 -4.25
C ARG A 116 2.89 -15.03 -3.68
N ARG A 117 3.34 -13.84 -4.07
CA ARG A 117 4.58 -13.23 -3.55
C ARG A 117 4.48 -12.91 -2.08
N ASP A 118 3.36 -12.32 -1.68
CA ASP A 118 3.12 -11.99 -0.28
C ASP A 118 2.93 -13.22 0.59
N ALA A 119 2.20 -14.24 0.10
CA ALA A 119 2.08 -15.53 0.76
C ALA A 119 3.44 -16.18 1.05
N LEU A 120 4.36 -16.18 0.08
CA LEU A 120 5.73 -16.69 0.29
C LEU A 120 6.50 -15.86 1.33
N ARG A 121 6.31 -14.55 1.37
CA ARG A 121 6.90 -13.67 2.39
C ARG A 121 6.37 -14.00 3.79
N ILE A 122 5.05 -14.21 3.91
CA ILE A 122 4.39 -14.61 5.15
C ILE A 122 4.91 -15.97 5.60
N LEU A 123 4.96 -16.98 4.69
CA LEU A 123 5.48 -18.32 5.00
C LEU A 123 6.91 -18.27 5.53
N LYS A 124 7.81 -17.49 4.90
CA LYS A 124 9.19 -17.33 5.38
C LYS A 124 9.25 -16.75 6.80
N ARG A 125 8.40 -15.77 7.09
CA ARG A 125 8.31 -15.18 8.44
C ARG A 125 7.81 -16.20 9.47
N GLU A 126 6.76 -16.93 9.15
CA GLU A 126 6.17 -17.93 10.07
C GLU A 126 7.11 -19.14 10.23
N GLN A 127 7.80 -19.60 9.19
CA GLN A 127 8.84 -20.64 9.30
C GLN A 127 9.96 -20.22 10.26
N ALA A 128 10.44 -18.98 10.15
CA ALA A 128 11.46 -18.47 11.09
C ALA A 128 10.92 -18.33 12.52
N ARG A 129 9.60 -18.17 12.71
CA ARG A 129 8.94 -18.12 14.00
C ARG A 129 8.86 -19.52 14.64
N ILE A 130 8.36 -20.52 13.90
CA ILE A 130 8.23 -21.89 14.43
C ILE A 130 9.60 -22.49 14.80
N ALA A 131 10.67 -22.16 14.07
CA ALA A 131 12.03 -22.57 14.41
C ALA A 131 12.51 -22.08 15.79
N ARG A 132 11.86 -21.02 16.35
CA ARG A 132 12.21 -20.45 17.66
C ARG A 132 11.21 -20.80 18.76
N SER A 133 9.93 -20.95 18.44
CA SER A 133 8.83 -21.11 19.40
C SER A 133 8.32 -22.55 19.53
N ASN A 134 8.76 -23.45 18.66
CA ASN A 134 8.25 -24.83 18.55
C ASN A 134 6.71 -24.91 18.35
N GLU A 135 6.11 -23.83 17.82
CA GLU A 135 4.70 -23.78 17.49
C GLU A 135 4.41 -24.51 16.18
N SER A 136 3.15 -24.90 15.99
CA SER A 136 2.72 -25.55 14.76
C SER A 136 2.38 -24.54 13.67
N LEU A 137 2.63 -24.87 12.42
CA LEU A 137 2.20 -24.10 11.24
C LEU A 137 1.63 -25.10 10.22
N SER A 138 0.42 -24.89 9.78
CA SER A 138 -0.20 -25.67 8.70
C SER A 138 -0.53 -24.80 7.51
N ILE A 139 -0.58 -25.42 6.34
CA ILE A 139 -1.08 -24.81 5.10
C ILE A 139 -2.16 -25.67 4.47
N ILE A 140 -3.06 -25.01 3.72
CA ILE A 140 -4.03 -25.69 2.86
C ILE A 140 -3.87 -25.10 1.46
N ILE A 141 -3.64 -25.94 0.47
CA ILE A 141 -3.79 -25.56 -0.95
C ILE A 141 -5.19 -25.98 -1.36
N CYS A 142 -5.96 -25.02 -1.88
CA CYS A 142 -7.34 -25.17 -2.29
C CYS A 142 -7.48 -24.80 -3.77
N ASP A 143 -8.24 -25.59 -4.51
CA ASP A 143 -8.50 -25.36 -5.94
C ASP A 143 -9.99 -25.52 -6.22
N ILE A 144 -10.53 -24.66 -7.08
CA ILE A 144 -11.95 -24.67 -7.46
C ILE A 144 -12.20 -25.77 -8.47
N ASP A 145 -13.02 -26.75 -8.11
CA ASP A 145 -13.35 -27.86 -8.97
C ASP A 145 -14.06 -27.40 -10.24
N HIS A 146 -13.53 -27.84 -11.39
CA HIS A 146 -14.12 -27.57 -12.70
C HIS A 146 -14.25 -26.07 -13.05
N PHE A 147 -13.41 -25.19 -12.52
CA PHE A 147 -13.51 -23.76 -12.76
C PHE A 147 -13.51 -23.38 -14.25
N LYS A 148 -12.74 -24.11 -15.08
CA LYS A 148 -12.79 -23.94 -16.53
C LYS A 148 -14.20 -24.11 -17.08
N LYS A 149 -14.98 -25.11 -16.59
CA LYS A 149 -16.38 -25.28 -17.02
C LYS A 149 -17.28 -24.09 -16.62
N VAL A 150 -16.98 -23.44 -15.50
CA VAL A 150 -17.69 -22.22 -15.10
C VAL A 150 -17.43 -21.12 -16.13
N ASN A 151 -16.15 -20.88 -16.48
CA ASN A 151 -15.76 -19.90 -17.49
C ASN A 151 -16.36 -20.21 -18.87
N ASP A 152 -16.28 -21.47 -19.31
CA ASP A 152 -16.78 -21.91 -20.63
C ASP A 152 -18.31 -21.76 -20.72
N ARG A 153 -19.05 -21.99 -19.61
CA ARG A 153 -20.51 -21.94 -19.58
C ARG A 153 -21.08 -20.54 -19.34
N TYR A 154 -20.45 -19.75 -18.47
CA TYR A 154 -21.01 -18.50 -17.96
C TYR A 154 -20.19 -17.27 -18.36
N GLY A 155 -19.02 -17.46 -18.97
CA GLY A 155 -18.08 -16.40 -19.35
C GLY A 155 -17.07 -16.06 -18.24
N HIS A 156 -15.97 -15.45 -18.63
CA HIS A 156 -14.87 -15.08 -17.71
C HIS A 156 -15.31 -14.10 -16.61
N ASN A 157 -16.23 -13.18 -16.90
CA ASN A 157 -16.73 -12.24 -15.89
C ASN A 157 -17.49 -12.96 -14.75
N ALA A 158 -18.21 -14.04 -15.08
CA ALA A 158 -18.85 -14.89 -14.08
C ALA A 158 -17.82 -15.67 -13.25
N GLY A 159 -16.75 -16.17 -13.89
CA GLY A 159 -15.62 -16.77 -13.18
C GLY A 159 -14.94 -15.78 -12.21
N ASP A 160 -14.74 -14.54 -12.65
CA ASP A 160 -14.22 -13.48 -11.79
C ASP A 160 -15.13 -13.17 -10.59
N ALA A 161 -16.44 -13.21 -10.78
CA ALA A 161 -17.42 -13.07 -9.69
C ALA A 161 -17.30 -14.24 -8.71
N VAL A 162 -17.17 -15.48 -9.21
CA VAL A 162 -16.93 -16.67 -8.38
C VAL A 162 -15.66 -16.51 -7.54
N LEU A 163 -14.56 -16.07 -8.13
CA LEU A 163 -13.30 -15.86 -7.41
C LEU A 163 -13.43 -14.81 -6.31
N ARG A 164 -14.15 -13.70 -6.53
CA ARG A 164 -14.38 -12.67 -5.52
C ARG A 164 -15.24 -13.17 -4.36
N GLU A 165 -16.31 -13.88 -4.66
CA GLU A 165 -17.22 -14.42 -3.63
C GLU A 165 -16.52 -15.48 -2.79
N LEU A 166 -15.74 -16.37 -3.41
CA LEU A 166 -14.95 -17.37 -2.68
C LEU A 166 -13.86 -16.70 -1.82
N ALA A 167 -13.18 -15.68 -2.32
CA ALA A 167 -12.20 -14.94 -1.55
C ALA A 167 -12.81 -14.37 -0.26
N LYS A 168 -14.01 -13.81 -0.34
CA LYS A 168 -14.76 -13.30 0.82
C LYS A 168 -15.13 -14.42 1.78
N LEU A 169 -15.73 -15.50 1.28
CA LEU A 169 -16.10 -16.67 2.10
C LEU A 169 -14.87 -17.26 2.81
N PHE A 170 -13.75 -17.38 2.14
CA PHE A 170 -12.50 -17.91 2.71
C PHE A 170 -11.95 -17.01 3.80
N THR A 171 -11.97 -15.68 3.60
CA THR A 171 -11.55 -14.72 4.62
C THR A 171 -12.45 -14.79 5.86
N ASP A 172 -13.76 -14.88 5.68
CA ASP A 172 -14.73 -14.97 6.79
C ASP A 172 -14.66 -16.34 7.52
N SER A 173 -14.02 -17.35 6.91
CA SER A 173 -13.90 -18.69 7.48
C SER A 173 -12.69 -18.90 8.38
N ILE A 174 -11.70 -18.01 8.33
CA ILE A 174 -10.42 -18.07 9.06
C ILE A 174 -10.35 -17.00 10.15
N ARG A 175 -9.31 -17.09 11.00
CA ARG A 175 -9.06 -16.12 12.08
C ARG A 175 -8.27 -14.91 11.56
N GLU A 176 -8.24 -13.82 12.30
CA GLU A 176 -7.50 -12.60 11.96
C GLU A 176 -5.98 -12.85 11.79
N GLN A 177 -5.42 -13.78 12.54
CA GLN A 177 -4.00 -14.16 12.47
C GLN A 177 -3.66 -15.08 11.29
N ASP A 178 -4.67 -15.72 10.70
CA ASP A 178 -4.51 -16.59 9.55
C ASP A 178 -4.45 -15.75 8.26
N CYS A 179 -3.93 -16.33 7.21
CA CYS A 179 -3.87 -15.67 5.91
C CYS A 179 -4.43 -16.58 4.83
N VAL A 180 -5.26 -16.02 3.97
CA VAL A 180 -5.61 -16.62 2.69
C VAL A 180 -5.04 -15.79 1.55
N ALA A 181 -4.44 -16.46 0.58
CA ALA A 181 -3.82 -15.83 -0.57
C ALA A 181 -4.32 -16.47 -1.88
N ARG A 182 -4.41 -15.67 -2.92
CA ARG A 182 -4.59 -16.22 -4.27
C ARG A 182 -3.24 -16.73 -4.78
N TRP A 183 -3.13 -18.05 -4.89
CA TRP A 183 -1.89 -18.75 -5.22
C TRP A 183 -1.66 -18.91 -6.72
N GLY A 184 -2.75 -19.10 -7.47
CA GLY A 184 -2.79 -19.27 -8.92
C GLY A 184 -4.03 -18.66 -9.54
N GLY A 185 -4.40 -19.11 -10.73
CA GLY A 185 -5.61 -18.66 -11.42
C GLY A 185 -6.87 -18.92 -10.63
N GLU A 186 -7.06 -20.18 -10.23
CA GLU A 186 -8.21 -20.71 -9.48
C GLU A 186 -7.79 -21.37 -8.16
N GLU A 187 -6.51 -21.15 -7.76
CA GLU A 187 -5.91 -21.75 -6.58
C GLU A 187 -5.76 -20.74 -5.44
N PHE A 188 -6.01 -21.19 -4.22
CA PHE A 188 -5.85 -20.42 -2.99
C PHE A 188 -4.94 -21.15 -2.02
N LEU A 189 -4.15 -20.40 -1.27
CA LEU A 189 -3.27 -20.90 -0.22
C LEU A 189 -3.70 -20.31 1.12
N PHE A 190 -4.03 -21.18 2.08
CA PHE A 190 -4.24 -20.78 3.47
C PHE A 190 -2.95 -21.02 4.25
N ILE A 191 -2.59 -20.06 5.08
CA ILE A 191 -1.46 -20.11 6.00
C ILE A 191 -2.04 -19.98 7.40
N LEU A 192 -1.88 -21.01 8.21
CA LEU A 192 -2.55 -21.17 9.50
C LEU A 192 -1.49 -21.29 10.62
N PRO A 193 -1.00 -20.17 11.16
CA PRO A 193 -0.08 -20.17 12.30
C PRO A 193 -0.70 -20.83 13.53
N GLN A 194 0.12 -21.45 14.38
CA GLN A 194 -0.29 -22.08 15.63
C GLN A 194 -1.41 -23.13 15.43
N THR A 195 -1.40 -23.80 14.29
CA THR A 195 -2.46 -24.74 13.90
C THR A 195 -1.87 -26.07 13.45
N LEU A 196 -2.29 -27.15 14.11
CA LEU A 196 -1.96 -28.52 13.73
C LEU A 196 -2.76 -28.92 12.46
N ALA A 197 -2.26 -29.91 11.72
CA ALA A 197 -2.94 -30.41 10.51
C ALA A 197 -4.38 -30.88 10.77
N VAL A 198 -4.65 -31.50 11.92
CA VAL A 198 -6.01 -31.90 12.33
C VAL A 198 -6.93 -30.68 12.48
N ASN A 199 -6.45 -29.61 13.08
CA ASN A 199 -7.23 -28.37 13.23
C ASN A 199 -7.39 -27.64 11.88
N ALA A 200 -6.40 -27.71 11.02
CA ALA A 200 -6.52 -27.22 9.64
C ALA A 200 -7.59 -27.98 8.85
N ASN A 201 -7.74 -29.31 9.10
CA ASN A 201 -8.82 -30.10 8.50
C ASN A 201 -10.20 -29.61 8.94
N ILE A 202 -10.40 -29.24 10.19
CA ILE A 202 -11.66 -28.68 10.69
C ILE A 202 -12.02 -27.39 9.93
N ILE A 203 -11.03 -26.53 9.67
CA ILE A 203 -11.23 -25.30 8.86
C ILE A 203 -11.63 -25.66 7.43
N ALA A 204 -10.95 -26.64 6.82
CA ALA A 204 -11.25 -27.11 5.46
C ALA A 204 -12.66 -27.71 5.37
N GLU A 205 -13.08 -28.52 6.32
CA GLU A 205 -14.43 -29.10 6.40
C GLU A 205 -15.50 -28.01 6.59
N LYS A 206 -15.24 -27.02 7.43
CA LYS A 206 -16.12 -25.86 7.59
C LYS A 206 -16.34 -25.15 6.25
N ILE A 207 -15.27 -24.88 5.51
CA ILE A 207 -15.34 -24.25 4.19
C ILE A 207 -16.15 -25.12 3.20
N GLN A 208 -15.88 -26.42 3.11
CA GLN A 208 -16.65 -27.32 2.25
C GLN A 208 -18.13 -27.37 2.62
N ASN A 209 -18.46 -27.41 3.92
CA ASN A 209 -19.83 -27.42 4.38
C ASN A 209 -20.57 -26.12 4.07
N GLN A 210 -19.91 -24.98 4.19
CA GLN A 210 -20.47 -23.70 3.76
C GLN A 210 -20.75 -23.70 2.26
N LEU A 211 -19.82 -24.16 1.43
CA LEU A 211 -19.97 -24.20 -0.03
C LEU A 211 -21.11 -25.11 -0.52
N LYS A 212 -21.45 -26.16 0.21
CA LYS A 212 -22.62 -27.03 -0.14
C LYS A 212 -23.92 -26.22 -0.25
N HIS A 213 -24.06 -25.19 0.58
CA HIS A 213 -25.28 -24.37 0.65
C HIS A 213 -25.09 -22.98 0.02
N TYR A 214 -23.88 -22.65 -0.38
CA TYR A 214 -23.55 -21.33 -0.92
C TYR A 214 -23.85 -21.28 -2.41
N VAL A 215 -24.66 -20.32 -2.81
CA VAL A 215 -25.03 -20.07 -4.21
C VAL A 215 -24.48 -18.71 -4.60
N ILE A 216 -23.60 -18.70 -5.57
CA ILE A 216 -23.03 -17.45 -6.11
C ILE A 216 -23.98 -16.92 -7.17
N SER A 217 -24.53 -15.74 -6.92
CA SER A 217 -25.40 -15.05 -7.87
C SER A 217 -24.59 -14.15 -8.78
N TYR A 218 -24.72 -14.35 -10.08
CA TYR A 218 -24.12 -13.47 -11.10
C TYR A 218 -25.16 -13.18 -12.17
N GLU A 219 -25.58 -11.93 -12.32
CA GLU A 219 -26.76 -11.56 -13.14
C GLU A 219 -27.97 -12.45 -12.73
N ASP A 220 -28.68 -13.03 -13.68
CA ASP A 220 -29.80 -13.94 -13.44
C ASP A 220 -29.40 -15.43 -13.26
N LYS A 221 -28.09 -15.68 -13.02
CA LYS A 221 -27.53 -17.04 -12.94
C LYS A 221 -27.16 -17.40 -11.51
N SER A 222 -27.44 -18.63 -11.12
CA SER A 222 -27.06 -19.24 -9.86
C SER A 222 -25.95 -20.26 -10.11
N ILE A 223 -24.73 -19.97 -9.60
CA ILE A 223 -23.53 -20.78 -9.81
C ILE A 223 -23.19 -21.49 -8.51
N LYS A 224 -23.03 -22.81 -8.56
CA LYS A 224 -22.52 -23.63 -7.45
C LYS A 224 -21.17 -24.19 -7.84
N VAL A 225 -20.24 -24.13 -6.92
CA VAL A 225 -18.88 -24.67 -7.08
C VAL A 225 -18.52 -25.52 -5.86
N THR A 226 -17.61 -26.45 -6.05
CA THR A 226 -16.94 -27.20 -4.99
C THR A 226 -15.45 -26.93 -5.04
N VAL A 227 -14.74 -27.33 -3.99
CA VAL A 227 -13.30 -27.17 -3.90
C VAL A 227 -12.66 -28.47 -3.45
N SER A 228 -11.48 -28.74 -3.98
CA SER A 228 -10.59 -29.79 -3.50
C SER A 228 -9.47 -29.15 -2.70
N MET A 229 -9.03 -29.81 -1.61
CA MET A 229 -8.02 -29.24 -0.70
C MET A 229 -6.97 -30.26 -0.32
N GLY A 230 -5.72 -29.78 -0.25
CA GLY A 230 -4.58 -30.53 0.27
C GLY A 230 -3.98 -29.84 1.48
N ILE A 231 -3.82 -30.55 2.59
CA ILE A 231 -3.31 -30.02 3.88
C ILE A 231 -1.92 -30.52 4.13
N SER A 232 -1.04 -29.64 4.60
CA SER A 232 0.31 -30.00 5.02
C SER A 232 0.72 -29.20 6.24
N GLN A 233 1.37 -29.83 7.19
CA GLN A 233 1.93 -29.19 8.40
C GLN A 233 3.43 -29.06 8.26
N PHE A 234 3.99 -27.94 8.70
CA PHE A 234 5.43 -27.76 8.80
C PHE A 234 6.01 -28.58 9.94
N THR A 235 7.17 -29.15 9.71
CA THR A 235 8.09 -29.61 10.75
C THR A 235 9.33 -28.72 10.74
N ALA A 236 10.05 -28.64 11.86
CA ALA A 236 11.15 -27.67 12.05
C ALA A 236 12.25 -27.72 10.99
N GLU A 237 12.47 -28.86 10.35
CA GLU A 237 13.57 -29.11 9.41
C GLU A 237 13.17 -28.97 7.92
N GLN A 238 11.89 -28.77 7.61
CA GLN A 238 11.39 -28.77 6.24
C GLN A 238 11.48 -27.39 5.60
N SER A 239 11.83 -27.38 4.31
CA SER A 239 11.75 -26.20 3.47
C SER A 239 10.29 -25.87 3.11
N ILE A 240 10.05 -24.60 2.78
CA ILE A 240 8.73 -24.14 2.31
C ILE A 240 8.30 -24.92 1.07
N ASP A 241 9.21 -25.15 0.16
CA ASP A 241 8.92 -25.86 -1.10
C ASP A 241 8.51 -27.33 -0.86
N GLU A 242 9.13 -28.01 0.10
CA GLU A 242 8.76 -29.39 0.47
C GLU A 242 7.34 -29.45 1.04
N VAL A 243 6.98 -28.48 1.89
CA VAL A 243 5.64 -28.45 2.50
C VAL A 243 4.58 -28.08 1.49
N ILE A 244 4.85 -27.13 0.60
CA ILE A 244 3.96 -26.77 -0.52
C ILE A 244 3.78 -27.99 -1.45
N ASN A 245 4.88 -28.62 -1.87
CA ASN A 245 4.82 -29.79 -2.76
C ASN A 245 4.05 -30.95 -2.13
N ARG A 246 4.11 -31.13 -0.81
CA ARG A 246 3.32 -32.14 -0.10
C ARG A 246 1.83 -31.79 -0.08
N ALA A 247 1.47 -30.54 0.17
CA ALA A 247 0.08 -30.08 0.11
C ALA A 247 -0.48 -30.22 -1.32
N ASP A 248 0.32 -29.92 -2.33
CA ASP A 248 -0.06 -30.08 -3.75
C ASP A 248 -0.31 -31.56 -4.12
N LYS A 249 0.53 -32.48 -3.65
CA LYS A 249 0.30 -33.91 -3.81
C LYS A 249 -1.03 -34.36 -3.18
N PHE A 250 -1.37 -33.85 -1.99
CA PHE A 250 -2.66 -34.13 -1.35
C PHE A 250 -3.83 -33.50 -2.12
N LEU A 251 -3.68 -32.31 -2.64
CA LEU A 251 -4.66 -31.69 -3.53
C LEU A 251 -4.89 -32.53 -4.78
N TYR A 252 -3.82 -33.04 -5.39
CA TYR A 252 -3.94 -33.94 -6.54
C TYR A 252 -4.72 -35.22 -6.20
N GLN A 253 -4.45 -35.83 -5.03
CA GLN A 253 -5.21 -36.99 -4.54
C GLN A 253 -6.69 -36.65 -4.33
N ALA A 254 -7.00 -35.45 -3.81
CA ALA A 254 -8.36 -34.98 -3.65
C ALA A 254 -9.09 -34.88 -5.01
N LYS A 255 -8.42 -34.34 -6.02
CA LYS A 255 -8.96 -34.24 -7.39
C LYS A 255 -9.14 -35.61 -8.05
N ASP A 256 -8.21 -36.53 -7.87
CA ASP A 256 -8.25 -37.88 -8.42
C ASP A 256 -9.30 -38.75 -7.74
N SER A 257 -9.53 -38.57 -6.45
CA SER A 257 -10.56 -39.28 -5.66
C SER A 257 -12.00 -38.78 -5.89
N GLY A 258 -12.25 -38.03 -6.97
CA GLY A 258 -13.60 -37.58 -7.37
C GLY A 258 -13.90 -36.12 -7.04
N ARG A 259 -12.92 -35.34 -6.65
CA ARG A 259 -13.05 -33.92 -6.29
C ARG A 259 -13.94 -33.68 -5.05
N ASN A 260 -14.13 -32.42 -4.68
CA ASN A 260 -14.86 -32.06 -3.46
C ASN A 260 -14.37 -32.85 -2.24
N GLN A 261 -13.05 -33.00 -2.11
CA GLN A 261 -12.37 -33.82 -1.12
C GLN A 261 -11.28 -33.01 -0.40
N ILE A 262 -10.95 -33.47 0.81
CA ILE A 262 -9.83 -32.96 1.60
C ILE A 262 -8.86 -34.13 1.83
N PHE A 263 -7.56 -33.88 1.64
CA PHE A 263 -6.51 -34.85 1.93
C PHE A 263 -5.37 -34.18 2.73
N PRO A 264 -4.66 -34.94 3.62
CA PRO A 264 -4.92 -36.33 3.95
C PRO A 264 -6.23 -36.50 4.71
N LYS A 265 -6.77 -37.71 4.72
CA LYS A 265 -7.92 -38.06 5.58
C LYS A 265 -7.43 -38.17 7.02
N PHE A 266 -8.07 -37.46 7.92
CA PHE A 266 -7.87 -37.61 9.35
C PHE A 266 -9.03 -38.49 9.90
N GLU A 267 -8.69 -39.56 10.61
CA GLU A 267 -9.70 -40.32 11.34
C GLU A 267 -10.26 -39.40 12.44
N ASN A 268 -11.57 -39.32 12.53
CA ASN A 268 -12.23 -38.62 13.63
C ASN A 268 -11.82 -39.30 14.93
N ILE A 269 -10.93 -38.70 15.70
CA ILE A 269 -10.71 -39.10 17.08
C ILE A 269 -11.95 -38.61 17.83
N THR A 270 -12.95 -39.51 17.91
CA THR A 270 -14.14 -39.34 18.78
C THR A 270 -13.74 -39.44 20.23
#